data_13b8a961b3b394dea53d01d0eaa1da88
#
_entry.id   13b8a961b3b394dea53d01d0eaa1da88
#
_cell.length_a   1.000
_cell.length_b   1.000
_cell.length_c   1.000
_cell.angle_alpha   90.00
_cell.angle_beta   90.00
_cell.angle_gamma   90.00
#
_symmetry.space_group_name_H-M   'P 1'
#
loop_
_entity.id
_entity.type
_entity.pdbx_description
1 polymer ?
#
loop_
_entity_poly.entity_id
_entity_poly.type
_entity_poly.pdbx_seq_one_letter_code
_entity_poly.pdbx_strand_id
1 'polypeptide(L)'
;MIMSRKALPKIHKGAVYMNHEHLISTFHTIFSSYADDKIRTFFSPGRINLIGEHTDYNGGYVFPSAITYGTYGLTKQRKDRKIRLYSLNFKEVGILEFTLDDLDYEPSHLWANYPKGVLRYITENGHEI
;
A
#
# COMPACT_ATOMS: atom_id res chain seq x y z
N MET A 1 1.24 5.87 6.12
CA MET A 1 1.67 4.74 5.27
C MET A 1 2.30 5.27 4.00
N ILE A 2 3.43 4.75 3.58
CA ILE A 2 4.01 5.00 2.25
C ILE A 2 3.80 3.77 1.39
N MET A 3 3.37 3.98 0.15
CA MET A 3 3.24 2.92 -0.86
C MET A 3 4.16 3.17 -2.04
N SER A 4 4.79 2.15 -2.54
CA SER A 4 5.58 2.18 -3.78
C SER A 4 5.47 0.86 -4.53
N ARG A 5 5.28 0.93 -5.85
CA ARG A 5 5.24 -0.24 -6.73
C ARG A 5 6.60 -0.41 -7.38
N LYS A 6 7.34 -1.48 -7.03
CA LYS A 6 8.59 -1.85 -7.69
C LYS A 6 8.86 -3.35 -7.59
N ALA A 7 9.78 -3.84 -8.43
CA ALA A 7 10.21 -5.24 -8.44
C ALA A 7 11.09 -5.58 -7.24
N LEU A 8 10.98 -6.83 -6.75
CA LEU A 8 12.00 -7.42 -5.89
C LEU A 8 13.30 -7.62 -6.69
N PRO A 9 14.46 -7.39 -6.07
CA PRO A 9 15.72 -7.48 -6.78
C PRO A 9 16.10 -8.93 -7.13
N LYS A 10 16.18 -9.27 -8.41
CA LYS A 10 17.07 -10.29 -8.91
C LYS A 10 17.90 -9.68 -10.03
N ILE A 11 19.20 -9.66 -9.78
CA ILE A 11 20.33 -9.57 -10.69
C ILE A 11 19.97 -9.40 -12.18
N HIS A 12 19.65 -8.17 -12.58
CA HIS A 12 19.87 -7.69 -13.94
C HIS A 12 20.41 -6.27 -13.82
N LYS A 13 21.55 -6.01 -14.47
CA LYS A 13 22.17 -4.68 -14.56
C LYS A 13 21.13 -3.70 -15.13
N GLY A 14 20.72 -2.73 -14.31
CA GLY A 14 19.79 -1.66 -14.71
C GLY A 14 18.46 -1.56 -13.95
N ALA A 15 18.11 -2.50 -13.08
CA ALA A 15 16.92 -2.36 -12.24
C ALA A 15 17.21 -1.39 -11.07
N VAL A 16 16.43 -0.34 -10.95
CA VAL A 16 16.49 0.57 -9.78
C VAL A 16 15.97 -0.20 -8.58
N TYR A 17 16.89 -0.67 -7.76
CA TYR A 17 16.54 -1.34 -6.49
C TYR A 17 15.84 -0.35 -5.56
N MET A 18 14.70 -0.77 -5.00
CA MET A 18 14.12 -0.04 -3.88
C MET A 18 14.94 -0.40 -2.64
N ASN A 19 15.85 0.48 -2.24
CA ASN A 19 16.60 0.33 -1.01
C ASN A 19 15.65 0.53 0.18
N HIS A 20 15.57 -0.46 1.07
CA HIS A 20 14.77 -0.40 2.29
C HIS A 20 15.12 0.81 3.17
N GLU A 21 16.40 1.11 3.30
CA GLU A 21 16.88 2.28 4.05
C GLU A 21 16.37 3.59 3.44
N HIS A 22 16.36 3.67 2.11
CA HIS A 22 15.80 4.83 1.42
C HIS A 22 14.29 4.98 1.64
N LEU A 23 13.53 3.89 1.70
CA LEU A 23 12.12 3.95 2.04
C LEU A 23 11.89 4.45 3.47
N ILE A 24 12.67 3.97 4.42
CA ILE A 24 12.60 4.40 5.82
C ILE A 24 12.97 5.88 5.93
N SER A 25 14.08 6.30 5.35
CA SER A 25 14.51 7.71 5.38
C SER A 25 13.46 8.65 4.75
N THR A 26 12.85 8.20 3.64
CA THR A 26 11.76 8.94 3.00
C THR A 26 10.53 9.02 3.90
N PHE A 27 10.19 7.93 4.60
CA PHE A 27 9.07 7.92 5.55
C PHE A 27 9.30 8.94 6.68
N HIS A 28 10.50 8.97 7.26
CA HIS A 28 10.86 9.95 8.29
C HIS A 28 10.75 11.38 7.79
N THR A 29 11.24 11.64 6.58
CA THR A 29 11.18 12.97 5.96
C THR A 29 9.75 13.45 5.76
N ILE A 30 8.88 12.58 5.19
CA ILE A 30 7.51 12.96 4.80
C ILE A 30 6.60 13.12 6.02
N PHE A 31 6.72 12.23 6.99
CA PHE A 31 5.83 12.22 8.16
C PHE A 31 6.44 12.88 9.40
N SER A 32 7.63 13.48 9.28
CA SER A 32 8.37 14.10 10.40
C SER A 32 8.46 13.16 11.61
N SER A 33 8.78 11.89 11.34
CA SER A 33 8.89 10.86 12.36
C SER A 33 10.34 10.71 12.82
N TYR A 34 10.55 10.14 14.01
CA TYR A 34 11.87 9.97 14.60
C TYR A 34 12.43 8.55 14.37
N ALA A 35 13.76 8.41 14.50
CA ALA A 35 14.44 7.13 14.26
C ALA A 35 13.97 5.97 15.16
N ASP A 36 13.48 6.27 16.37
CA ASP A 36 12.99 5.27 17.33
C ASP A 36 11.55 4.81 17.06
N ASP A 37 10.91 5.34 16.04
CA ASP A 37 9.55 4.98 15.68
C ASP A 37 9.51 3.54 15.13
N LYS A 38 8.60 2.72 15.65
CA LYS A 38 8.36 1.35 15.17
C LYS A 38 7.67 1.38 13.80
N ILE A 39 8.47 1.48 12.74
CA ILE A 39 7.98 1.35 11.37
C ILE A 39 7.91 -0.11 10.98
N ARG A 40 6.77 -0.54 10.46
CA ARG A 40 6.55 -1.88 9.89
C ARG A 40 6.58 -1.80 8.38
N THR A 41 7.32 -2.71 7.76
CA THR A 41 7.41 -2.81 6.29
C THR A 41 6.63 -4.03 5.82
N PHE A 42 5.86 -3.85 4.77
CA PHE A 42 5.06 -4.88 4.12
C PHE A 42 5.39 -4.90 2.62
N PHE A 43 5.27 -6.07 2.04
CA PHE A 43 5.34 -6.26 0.60
C PHE A 43 4.15 -7.09 0.14
N SER A 44 3.44 -6.59 -0.85
CA SER A 44 2.36 -7.31 -1.53
C SER A 44 2.79 -7.57 -2.98
N PRO A 45 3.02 -8.84 -3.36
CA PRO A 45 3.38 -9.17 -4.73
C PRO A 45 2.23 -8.88 -5.69
N GLY A 46 2.58 -8.56 -6.92
CA GLY A 46 1.63 -8.59 -8.03
C GLY A 46 1.28 -10.02 -8.42
N ARG A 47 0.28 -10.16 -9.25
CA ARG A 47 -0.20 -11.45 -9.77
C ARG A 47 -0.28 -11.42 -11.28
N ILE A 48 0.04 -12.54 -11.89
CA ILE A 48 -0.34 -12.86 -13.26
C ILE A 48 -1.25 -14.07 -13.24
N ASN A 49 -2.22 -14.13 -14.15
CA ASN A 49 -2.94 -15.35 -14.44
C ASN A 49 -2.25 -16.05 -15.61
N LEU A 50 -1.78 -17.27 -15.40
CA LEU A 50 -1.19 -18.08 -16.48
C LEU A 50 -2.29 -18.63 -17.40
N ILE A 51 -3.46 -18.90 -16.82
CA ILE A 51 -4.69 -19.28 -17.51
C ILE A 51 -5.89 -18.96 -16.62
N GLY A 52 -7.05 -18.68 -17.23
CA GLY A 52 -8.31 -18.47 -16.51
C GLY A 52 -8.70 -17.00 -16.36
N GLU A 53 -8.36 -16.15 -17.32
CA GLU A 53 -8.85 -14.78 -17.38
C GLU A 53 -10.38 -14.77 -17.49
N HIS A 54 -11.05 -13.94 -16.67
CA HIS A 54 -12.50 -13.79 -16.59
C HIS A 54 -13.28 -15.05 -16.18
N THR A 55 -12.62 -16.06 -15.63
CA THR A 55 -13.26 -17.31 -15.20
C THR A 55 -13.46 -17.41 -13.71
N ASP A 56 -12.66 -16.71 -12.90
CA ASP A 56 -12.70 -16.72 -11.44
C ASP A 56 -14.08 -16.33 -10.89
N TYR A 57 -14.63 -15.20 -11.33
CA TYR A 57 -15.95 -14.72 -10.89
C TYR A 57 -17.12 -15.46 -11.56
N ASN A 58 -16.86 -16.34 -12.52
CA ASN A 58 -17.83 -17.23 -13.15
C ASN A 58 -17.75 -18.67 -12.62
N GLY A 59 -17.01 -18.91 -11.53
CA GLY A 59 -16.85 -20.23 -10.92
C GLY A 59 -15.97 -21.21 -11.71
N GLY A 60 -15.16 -20.70 -12.64
CA GLY A 60 -14.20 -21.49 -13.43
C GLY A 60 -12.85 -21.62 -12.74
N TYR A 61 -12.02 -22.52 -13.27
CA TYR A 61 -10.67 -22.73 -12.77
C TYR A 61 -9.72 -21.61 -13.21
N VAL A 62 -8.80 -21.25 -12.32
CA VAL A 62 -7.76 -20.25 -12.54
C VAL A 62 -6.40 -20.80 -12.14
N PHE A 63 -5.34 -20.29 -12.77
CA PHE A 63 -3.98 -20.63 -12.41
C PHE A 63 -3.16 -19.33 -12.21
N PRO A 64 -3.36 -18.63 -11.08
CA PRO A 64 -2.61 -17.42 -10.78
C PRO A 64 -1.22 -17.73 -10.24
N SER A 65 -0.27 -16.85 -10.52
CA SER A 65 1.07 -16.90 -9.95
C SER A 65 1.47 -15.53 -9.41
N ALA A 66 2.11 -15.50 -8.25
CA ALA A 66 2.73 -14.31 -7.72
C ALA A 66 3.98 -13.96 -8.54
N ILE A 67 4.22 -12.67 -8.71
CA ILE A 67 5.41 -12.17 -9.42
C ILE A 67 6.29 -11.33 -8.47
N THR A 68 7.52 -11.06 -8.90
CA THR A 68 8.49 -10.29 -8.11
C THR A 68 8.20 -8.78 -8.10
N TYR A 69 7.33 -8.32 -9.00
CA TYR A 69 6.80 -6.95 -8.94
C TYR A 69 5.68 -6.86 -7.90
N GLY A 70 5.62 -5.76 -7.18
CA GLY A 70 4.62 -5.61 -6.14
C GLY A 70 4.61 -4.22 -5.53
N THR A 71 3.87 -4.09 -4.44
CA THR A 71 3.74 -2.84 -3.69
C THR A 71 4.41 -2.97 -2.33
N TYR A 72 5.33 -2.07 -2.05
CA TYR A 72 5.88 -1.87 -0.71
C TYR A 72 5.01 -0.89 0.06
N GLY A 73 4.74 -1.21 1.32
CA GLY A 73 4.04 -0.34 2.24
C GLY A 73 4.82 -0.20 3.55
N LEU A 74 5.04 1.03 3.98
CA LEU A 74 5.58 1.33 5.31
C LEU A 74 4.48 1.93 6.16
N THR A 75 4.34 1.42 7.37
CA THR A 75 3.31 1.89 8.30
C THR A 75 3.91 2.16 9.66
N LYS A 76 3.34 3.15 10.35
CA LYS A 76 3.57 3.44 11.74
C LYS A 76 2.23 3.56 12.43
N GLN A 77 2.09 2.93 13.60
CA GLN A 77 0.89 3.05 14.41
C GLN A 77 0.77 4.47 14.97
N ARG A 78 -0.45 4.99 14.99
CA ARG A 78 -0.82 6.25 15.61
C ARG A 78 -1.69 5.98 16.83
N LYS A 79 -1.78 6.94 17.73
CA LYS A 79 -2.65 6.90 18.90
C LYS A 79 -3.98 7.64 18.70
N ASP A 80 -4.06 8.39 17.60
CA ASP A 80 -5.27 9.07 17.16
C ASP A 80 -6.00 8.22 16.08
N ARG A 81 -7.20 8.59 15.75
CA ARG A 81 -8.00 7.88 14.75
C ARG A 81 -7.77 8.41 13.33
N LYS A 82 -6.63 9.07 13.08
CA LYS A 82 -6.29 9.65 11.78
C LYS A 82 -5.43 8.69 10.97
N ILE A 83 -5.73 8.61 9.69
CA ILE A 83 -4.94 7.93 8.66
C ILE A 83 -4.26 8.98 7.78
N ARG A 84 -2.95 8.88 7.64
CA ARG A 84 -2.17 9.72 6.73
C ARG A 84 -1.50 8.82 5.70
N LEU A 85 -1.76 9.07 4.44
CA LEU A 85 -1.24 8.29 3.32
C LEU A 85 -0.38 9.15 2.40
N TYR A 86 0.68 8.56 1.90
CA TYR A 86 1.53 9.16 0.87
C TYR A 86 1.94 8.09 -0.14
N SER A 87 1.99 8.43 -1.42
CA SER A 87 2.44 7.53 -2.47
C SER A 87 3.65 8.09 -3.21
N LEU A 88 4.72 7.31 -3.26
CA LEU A 88 5.90 7.66 -4.08
C LEU A 88 5.63 7.64 -5.58
N ASN A 89 4.52 7.03 -6.01
CA ASN A 89 4.09 7.01 -7.41
C ASN A 89 3.24 8.24 -7.79
N PHE A 90 2.68 8.95 -6.79
CA PHE A 90 1.81 10.12 -6.95
C PHE A 90 2.26 11.24 -6.00
N LYS A 91 3.53 11.62 -6.12
CA LYS A 91 4.17 12.59 -5.21
C LYS A 91 3.50 13.97 -5.24
N GLU A 92 2.95 14.33 -6.39
CA GLU A 92 2.25 15.57 -6.64
C GLU A 92 0.97 15.72 -5.82
N VAL A 93 0.36 14.62 -5.43
CA VAL A 93 -0.85 14.60 -4.58
C VAL A 93 -0.51 14.99 -3.13
N GLY A 94 0.72 14.74 -2.70
CA GLY A 94 1.13 15.00 -1.33
C GLY A 94 0.54 14.00 -0.33
N ILE A 95 0.38 14.46 0.92
CA ILE A 95 -0.21 13.66 2.00
C ILE A 95 -1.72 13.78 1.95
N LEU A 96 -2.41 12.64 1.86
CA LEU A 96 -3.85 12.54 2.03
C LEU A 96 -4.16 12.14 3.48
N GLU A 97 -5.08 12.85 4.12
CA GLU A 97 -5.46 12.60 5.52
C GLU A 97 -6.98 12.43 5.62
N PHE A 98 -7.41 11.43 6.38
CA PHE A 98 -8.80 11.17 6.73
C PHE A 98 -8.88 10.47 8.10
N THR A 99 -10.08 10.30 8.65
CA THR A 99 -10.29 9.65 9.94
C THR A 99 -10.89 8.24 9.75
N LEU A 100 -10.69 7.36 10.73
CA LEU A 100 -11.37 6.06 10.77
C LEU A 100 -12.89 6.22 11.01
N ASP A 101 -13.34 7.38 11.42
CA ASP A 101 -14.76 7.69 11.65
C ASP A 101 -15.48 8.13 10.37
N ASP A 102 -14.72 8.46 9.32
CA ASP A 102 -15.23 8.84 7.99
C ASP A 102 -14.44 8.10 6.90
N LEU A 103 -14.97 6.96 6.51
CA LEU A 103 -14.41 6.10 5.47
C LEU A 103 -15.23 6.15 4.17
N ASP A 104 -16.11 7.12 4.01
CA ASP A 104 -16.89 7.30 2.80
C ASP A 104 -16.01 7.71 1.61
N TYR A 105 -16.48 7.38 0.42
CA TYR A 105 -15.80 7.74 -0.81
C TYR A 105 -15.74 9.26 -0.96
N GLU A 106 -14.55 9.78 -1.21
CA GLU A 106 -14.31 11.20 -1.43
C GLU A 106 -13.50 11.39 -2.73
N PRO A 107 -14.05 12.04 -3.77
CA PRO A 107 -13.34 12.20 -5.04
C PRO A 107 -11.95 12.82 -4.92
N SER A 108 -11.77 13.77 -4.01
CA SER A 108 -10.49 14.44 -3.75
C SER A 108 -9.42 13.51 -3.17
N HIS A 109 -9.81 12.39 -2.58
CA HIS A 109 -8.89 11.39 -2.02
C HIS A 109 -8.27 10.45 -3.07
N LEU A 110 -8.69 10.55 -4.33
CA LEU A 110 -8.07 9.86 -5.46
C LEU A 110 -7.79 8.37 -5.17
N TRP A 111 -6.51 7.96 -5.28
CA TRP A 111 -6.05 6.59 -5.03
C TRP A 111 -6.27 6.12 -3.58
N ALA A 112 -6.36 7.04 -2.61
CA ALA A 112 -6.57 6.70 -1.20
C ALA A 112 -7.96 6.13 -0.92
N ASN A 113 -8.92 6.27 -1.84
CA ASN A 113 -10.23 5.63 -1.73
C ASN A 113 -10.13 4.08 -1.75
N TYR A 114 -9.10 3.50 -2.38
CA TYR A 114 -8.88 2.05 -2.34
C TYR A 114 -8.58 1.55 -0.91
N PRO A 115 -7.55 2.03 -0.21
CA PRO A 115 -7.33 1.65 1.18
C PRO A 115 -8.49 2.07 2.11
N LYS A 116 -9.19 3.19 1.87
CA LYS A 116 -10.40 3.56 2.63
C LYS A 116 -11.47 2.47 2.52
N GLY A 117 -11.76 1.99 1.32
CA GLY A 117 -12.74 0.92 1.10
C GLY A 117 -12.35 -0.38 1.82
N VAL A 118 -11.07 -0.73 1.85
CA VAL A 118 -10.59 -1.90 2.60
C VAL A 118 -10.78 -1.71 4.10
N LEU A 119 -10.41 -0.55 4.64
CA LEU A 119 -10.59 -0.22 6.07
C LEU A 119 -12.07 -0.25 6.46
N ARG A 120 -12.93 0.35 5.64
CA ARG A 120 -14.38 0.32 5.83
C ARG A 120 -14.90 -1.11 5.92
N TYR A 121 -14.54 -1.96 4.97
CA TYR A 121 -14.96 -3.36 4.96
C TYR A 121 -14.50 -4.13 6.20
N ILE A 122 -13.26 -3.88 6.66
CA ILE A 122 -12.72 -4.49 7.88
C ILE A 122 -13.54 -4.07 9.10
N THR A 123 -13.82 -2.77 9.25
CA THR A 123 -14.61 -2.26 10.40
C THR A 123 -16.06 -2.70 10.36
N GLU A 124 -16.71 -2.73 9.21
CA GLU A 124 -18.08 -3.23 9.04
C GLU A 124 -18.22 -4.72 9.40
N ASN A 125 -17.13 -5.50 9.28
CA ASN A 125 -17.07 -6.90 9.70
C ASN A 125 -16.62 -7.08 11.17
N GLY A 126 -16.64 -6.02 11.97
CA GLY A 126 -16.43 -6.08 13.43
C GLY A 126 -14.96 -6.15 13.87
N HIS A 127 -14.01 -5.86 12.98
CA HIS A 127 -12.60 -5.77 13.37
C HIS A 127 -12.24 -4.35 13.81
N GLU A 128 -11.58 -4.25 14.95
CA GLU A 128 -10.99 -2.99 15.42
C GLU A 128 -9.67 -2.69 14.68
N ILE A 129 -9.46 -1.41 14.34
CA ILE A 129 -8.27 -0.92 13.66
C ILE A 129 -7.58 0.14 14.53
#